data_a6170294e4ee6d7e5b46dea44044311a
#
_entry.id   a6170294e4ee6d7e5b46dea44044311a
#
_cell.length_a   1.000
_cell.length_b   1.000
_cell.length_c   1.000
_cell.angle_alpha   90.00
_cell.angle_beta   90.00
_cell.angle_gamma   90.00
#
_symmetry.space_group_name_H-M   'P 1'
#
loop_
_entity.id
_entity.type
_entity.pdbx_description
1 polymer ?
#
loop_
_entity_poly.entity_id
_entity_poly.type
_entity_poly.pdbx_seq_one_letter_code
_entity_poly.pdbx_strand_id
1 'polypeptide(L)'
;LDWRRTHVRTVFEPGETYFFLSDYSTGHTLFMGSDARLQNELMTYPPIWDFQALNASNASHEEAMKFFEHTDSVCNALYSELDKLTSEHPTLSQRYIDYARGLYLIGRAEDLLYARFSIADDQFPQEYFEYAEENIWENVHPYTLYGDYSSFMESYLALKDKDGPNNVNTIAAIDSLAERGAISLTEEEINAVDNFEKEYAKVRFAINAAKTSDEKKALEKR
;
A
#
# COMPACT_ATOMS: atom_id res chain seq x y z
N LEU A 1 12.98 -13.62 20.44
CA LEU A 1 13.18 -12.99 19.14
C LEU A 1 12.80 -11.53 19.28
N ASP A 2 13.78 -10.62 19.19
CA ASP A 2 13.45 -9.21 19.06
C ASP A 2 13.07 -8.94 17.58
N TRP A 3 11.82 -9.24 17.25
CA TRP A 3 11.25 -9.04 15.92
C TRP A 3 11.32 -7.56 15.46
N ARG A 4 11.63 -6.63 16.38
CA ARG A 4 11.83 -5.21 16.08
C ARG A 4 13.13 -4.91 15.33
N ARG A 5 14.06 -5.86 15.26
CA ARG A 5 15.32 -5.72 14.52
C ARG A 5 15.31 -6.33 13.12
N THR A 6 14.25 -7.01 12.73
CA THR A 6 14.13 -7.64 11.41
C THR A 6 13.09 -6.94 10.54
N HIS A 7 13.16 -5.61 10.43
CA HIS A 7 12.38 -4.88 9.44
C HIS A 7 12.93 -5.03 8.01
N VAL A 8 13.60 -6.12 7.73
CA VAL A 8 13.91 -6.46 6.35
C VAL A 8 12.62 -6.99 5.74
N ARG A 9 12.05 -6.22 4.84
CA ARG A 9 10.90 -6.63 4.04
C ARG A 9 11.34 -7.80 3.17
N THR A 10 10.92 -9.00 3.50
CA THR A 10 11.12 -10.19 2.69
C THR A 10 9.95 -10.31 1.72
N VAL A 11 10.24 -10.63 0.48
CA VAL A 11 9.24 -10.80 -0.57
C VAL A 11 9.04 -12.30 -0.79
N PHE A 12 7.89 -12.81 -0.41
CA PHE A 12 7.50 -14.19 -0.70
C PHE A 12 6.54 -14.22 -1.88
N GLU A 13 6.88 -14.99 -2.90
CA GLU A 13 6.07 -15.12 -4.10
C GLU A 13 5.26 -16.44 -4.08
N PRO A 14 4.00 -16.41 -4.52
CA PRO A 14 3.19 -17.62 -4.61
C PRO A 14 3.83 -18.67 -5.52
N GLY A 15 3.85 -19.92 -5.04
CA GLY A 15 4.42 -21.05 -5.78
C GLY A 15 5.91 -21.29 -5.57
N GLU A 16 6.63 -20.36 -4.93
CA GLU A 16 8.05 -20.50 -4.62
C GLU A 16 8.26 -21.19 -3.28
N THR A 17 9.41 -21.86 -3.14
CA THR A 17 9.82 -22.52 -1.91
C THR A 17 11.11 -21.91 -1.39
N TYR A 18 11.04 -21.34 -0.19
CA TYR A 18 12.18 -20.71 0.45
C TYR A 18 12.63 -21.51 1.66
N PHE A 19 13.94 -21.76 1.73
CA PHE A 19 14.59 -22.24 2.94
C PHE A 19 15.41 -21.09 3.52
N PHE A 20 15.37 -20.92 4.83
CA PHE A 20 16.20 -19.91 5.47
C PHE A 20 16.90 -20.47 6.72
N LEU A 21 18.12 -20.02 6.94
CA LEU A 21 18.91 -20.24 8.14
C LEU A 21 19.04 -18.94 8.89
N SER A 22 18.57 -18.90 10.13
CA SER A 22 18.68 -17.73 11.00
C SER A 22 19.65 -18.04 12.14
N ASP A 23 20.72 -17.25 12.21
CA ASP A 23 21.66 -17.30 13.35
C ASP A 23 21.22 -16.26 14.38
N TYR A 24 20.64 -16.72 15.47
CA TYR A 24 20.15 -15.86 16.54
C TYR A 24 21.26 -15.15 17.32
N SER A 25 22.49 -15.64 17.26
CA SER A 25 23.62 -15.05 17.98
C SER A 25 24.16 -13.82 17.25
N THR A 26 24.13 -13.82 15.93
CA THR A 26 24.61 -12.75 15.06
C THR A 26 23.49 -11.91 14.45
N GLY A 27 22.26 -12.42 14.46
CA GLY A 27 21.11 -11.81 13.79
C GLY A 27 21.11 -11.98 12.27
N HIS A 28 22.04 -12.78 11.73
CA HIS A 28 22.11 -13.03 10.29
C HIS A 28 21.05 -14.05 9.85
N THR A 29 20.43 -13.77 8.72
CA THR A 29 19.53 -14.70 8.03
C THR A 29 20.04 -14.90 6.60
N LEU A 30 20.16 -16.16 6.19
CA LEU A 30 20.53 -16.56 4.84
C LEU A 30 19.38 -17.33 4.22
N PHE A 31 18.94 -16.90 3.05
CA PHE A 31 17.99 -17.65 2.23
C PHE A 31 18.73 -18.59 1.28
N MET A 32 18.16 -19.78 1.04
CA MET A 32 18.71 -20.84 0.20
C MET A 32 17.66 -21.33 -0.78
N GLY A 33 18.10 -21.81 -1.94
CA GLY A 33 17.24 -22.29 -3.02
C GLY A 33 17.38 -21.44 -4.28
N SER A 34 16.69 -21.85 -5.35
CA SER A 34 16.75 -21.18 -6.67
C SER A 34 16.33 -19.72 -6.61
N ASP A 35 15.37 -19.41 -5.75
CA ASP A 35 14.68 -18.10 -5.68
C ASP A 35 15.18 -17.22 -4.54
N ALA A 36 16.21 -17.70 -3.82
CA ALA A 36 16.76 -17.04 -2.66
C ALA A 36 17.54 -15.75 -2.94
N ARG A 37 17.90 -15.51 -4.21
CA ARG A 37 18.80 -14.40 -4.57
C ARG A 37 18.25 -13.05 -4.17
N LEU A 38 17.01 -12.73 -4.55
CA LEU A 38 16.37 -11.47 -4.21
C LEU A 38 16.30 -11.27 -2.69
N GLN A 39 15.96 -12.34 -1.95
CA GLN A 39 15.85 -12.27 -0.48
C GLN A 39 17.20 -11.90 0.15
N ASN A 40 18.31 -12.53 -0.33
CA ASN A 40 19.64 -12.26 0.19
C ASN A 40 20.13 -10.85 -0.21
N GLU A 41 19.79 -10.38 -1.39
CA GLU A 41 20.08 -9.01 -1.83
C GLU A 41 19.33 -8.00 -0.96
N LEU A 42 18.04 -8.23 -0.69
CA LEU A 42 17.22 -7.39 0.21
C LEU A 42 17.73 -7.40 1.66
N MET A 43 18.25 -8.55 2.12
CA MET A 43 18.85 -8.64 3.46
C MET A 43 20.17 -7.88 3.56
N THR A 44 20.96 -7.87 2.49
CA THR A 44 22.28 -7.24 2.46
C THR A 44 22.20 -5.75 2.18
N TYR A 45 21.30 -5.34 1.31
CA TYR A 45 21.10 -3.97 0.85
C TYR A 45 19.61 -3.62 0.93
N PRO A 46 19.03 -3.46 2.13
CA PRO A 46 17.59 -3.20 2.26
C PRO A 46 17.21 -1.85 1.65
N PRO A 47 16.39 -1.82 0.60
CA PRO A 47 15.83 -0.57 0.13
C PRO A 47 14.81 -0.07 1.15
N ILE A 48 14.88 1.21 1.50
CA ILE A 48 14.03 1.80 2.52
C ILE A 48 13.38 3.05 1.91
N TRP A 49 12.06 3.12 2.03
CA TRP A 49 11.31 4.35 1.92
C TRP A 49 10.85 4.72 3.33
N ASP A 50 11.32 5.85 3.82
CA ASP A 50 10.85 6.40 5.09
C ASP A 50 9.59 7.24 4.81
N PHE A 51 8.50 6.93 5.52
CA PHE A 51 7.24 7.64 5.39
C PHE A 51 7.43 9.15 5.56
N GLN A 52 6.99 9.91 4.56
CA GLN A 52 7.01 11.36 4.56
C GLN A 52 5.63 11.87 4.97
N ALA A 53 5.55 12.63 6.05
CA ALA A 53 4.30 13.19 6.52
C ALA A 53 4.21 14.69 6.24
N LEU A 54 3.07 15.11 5.69
CA LEU A 54 2.72 16.52 5.69
C LEU A 54 2.27 16.94 7.09
N ASN A 55 3.19 17.56 7.85
CA ASN A 55 2.97 17.99 9.24
C ASN A 55 2.19 19.31 9.30
N ALA A 56 0.95 19.29 8.82
CA ALA A 56 0.05 20.43 8.87
C ALA A 56 -1.38 19.96 9.16
N SER A 57 -2.21 20.83 9.71
CA SER A 57 -3.66 20.64 9.78
C SER A 57 -4.31 21.62 8.84
N ASN A 58 -5.17 21.15 7.93
CA ASN A 58 -5.80 21.95 6.89
C ASN A 58 -4.77 22.71 6.03
N ALA A 59 -3.75 21.97 5.56
CA ALA A 59 -2.72 22.52 4.68
C ALA A 59 -3.35 23.21 3.47
N SER A 60 -2.79 24.35 3.13
CA SER A 60 -3.12 25.07 1.90
C SER A 60 -2.55 24.34 0.67
N HIS A 61 -3.08 24.67 -0.50
CA HIS A 61 -2.55 24.13 -1.77
C HIS A 61 -1.04 24.42 -1.93
N GLU A 62 -0.56 25.59 -1.52
CA GLU A 62 0.88 25.93 -1.59
C GLU A 62 1.73 25.00 -0.69
N GLU A 63 1.27 24.70 0.51
CA GLU A 63 1.96 23.77 1.44
C GLU A 63 1.94 22.35 0.88
N ALA A 64 0.84 21.93 0.28
CA ALA A 64 0.74 20.65 -0.37
C ALA A 64 1.72 20.55 -1.56
N MET A 65 1.83 21.57 -2.41
CA MET A 65 2.79 21.56 -3.52
C MET A 65 4.24 21.57 -3.05
N LYS A 66 4.58 22.24 -1.97
CA LYS A 66 5.90 22.12 -1.34
C LYS A 66 6.20 20.71 -0.84
N PHE A 67 5.18 20.02 -0.32
CA PHE A 67 5.32 18.63 0.07
C PHE A 67 5.52 17.70 -1.15
N PHE A 68 4.83 17.96 -2.25
CA PHE A 68 5.04 17.26 -3.52
C PHE A 68 6.50 17.38 -4.02
N GLU A 69 7.05 18.60 -4.02
CA GLU A 69 8.44 18.85 -4.39
C GLU A 69 9.43 18.19 -3.42
N HIS A 70 9.12 18.21 -2.13
CA HIS A 70 9.94 17.54 -1.12
C HIS A 70 10.01 16.04 -1.36
N THR A 71 8.87 15.36 -1.51
CA THR A 71 8.83 13.91 -1.77
C THR A 71 9.49 13.53 -3.09
N ASP A 72 9.42 14.40 -4.10
CA ASP A 72 10.16 14.25 -5.35
C ASP A 72 11.67 14.28 -5.14
N SER A 73 12.15 15.24 -4.38
CA SER A 73 13.57 15.36 -4.04
C SER A 73 14.08 14.14 -3.26
N VAL A 74 13.29 13.62 -2.31
CA VAL A 74 13.62 12.38 -1.55
C VAL A 74 13.69 11.19 -2.51
N CYS A 75 12.71 11.01 -3.37
CA CYS A 75 12.67 9.93 -4.34
C CYS A 75 13.88 9.96 -5.30
N ASN A 76 14.21 11.12 -5.82
CA ASN A 76 15.36 11.32 -6.71
C ASN A 76 16.71 11.06 -6.00
N ALA A 77 16.82 11.42 -4.73
CA ALA A 77 18.01 11.09 -3.93
C ALA A 77 18.17 9.57 -3.77
N LEU A 78 17.07 8.85 -3.46
CA LEU A 78 17.07 7.39 -3.34
C LEU A 78 17.41 6.69 -4.68
N TYR A 79 16.93 7.19 -5.81
CA TYR A 79 17.34 6.69 -7.12
C TYR A 79 18.84 6.88 -7.37
N SER A 80 19.37 8.03 -7.01
CA SER A 80 20.80 8.31 -7.15
C SER A 80 21.66 7.39 -6.27
N GLU A 81 21.20 7.10 -5.05
CA GLU A 81 21.85 6.12 -4.16
C GLU A 81 21.77 4.70 -4.71
N LEU A 82 20.63 4.30 -5.28
CA LEU A 82 20.46 3.00 -5.93
C LEU A 82 21.38 2.86 -7.15
N ASP A 83 21.50 3.88 -7.98
CA ASP A 83 22.40 3.89 -9.14
C ASP A 83 23.86 3.80 -8.71
N LYS A 84 24.24 4.48 -7.63
CA LYS A 84 25.55 4.34 -7.02
C LYS A 84 25.80 2.91 -6.50
N LEU A 85 24.86 2.37 -5.74
CA LEU A 85 24.92 1.00 -5.20
C LEU A 85 25.09 -0.03 -6.32
N THR A 86 24.34 0.11 -7.41
CA THR A 86 24.44 -0.81 -8.57
C THR A 86 25.76 -0.69 -9.30
N SER A 87 26.34 0.50 -9.36
CA SER A 87 27.68 0.73 -9.91
C SER A 87 28.77 0.08 -9.05
N GLU A 88 28.66 0.16 -7.72
CA GLU A 88 29.61 -0.45 -6.79
C GLU A 88 29.43 -1.97 -6.69
N HIS A 89 28.22 -2.47 -6.93
CA HIS A 89 27.86 -3.89 -6.87
C HIS A 89 27.21 -4.38 -8.19
N PRO A 90 27.97 -4.50 -9.27
CA PRO A 90 27.44 -4.83 -10.60
C PRO A 90 26.86 -6.25 -10.70
N THR A 91 26.98 -7.04 -9.65
CA THR A 91 26.37 -8.37 -9.55
C THR A 91 24.95 -8.35 -8.98
N LEU A 92 24.43 -7.19 -8.53
CA LEU A 92 23.04 -7.08 -8.10
C LEU A 92 22.08 -7.47 -9.23
N SER A 93 21.03 -8.19 -8.89
CA SER A 93 20.06 -8.65 -9.88
C SER A 93 19.18 -7.49 -10.37
N GLN A 94 18.77 -7.57 -11.64
CA GLN A 94 17.78 -6.62 -12.17
C GLN A 94 16.50 -6.65 -11.34
N ARG A 95 16.10 -7.81 -10.84
CA ARG A 95 14.92 -8.00 -9.99
C ARG A 95 15.01 -7.20 -8.67
N TYR A 96 16.22 -7.14 -8.06
CA TYR A 96 16.44 -6.27 -6.90
C TYR A 96 16.27 -4.79 -7.25
N ILE A 97 16.87 -4.38 -8.38
CA ILE A 97 16.81 -2.98 -8.85
C ILE A 97 15.36 -2.57 -9.12
N ASP A 98 14.60 -3.42 -9.82
CA ASP A 98 13.20 -3.18 -10.14
C ASP A 98 12.34 -3.13 -8.86
N TYR A 99 12.61 -4.03 -7.90
CA TYR A 99 11.94 -4.01 -6.61
C TYR A 99 12.20 -2.70 -5.86
N ALA A 100 13.47 -2.27 -5.76
CA ALA A 100 13.82 -1.05 -5.04
C ALA A 100 13.17 0.19 -5.69
N ARG A 101 13.20 0.27 -7.02
CA ARG A 101 12.55 1.36 -7.76
C ARG A 101 11.04 1.39 -7.54
N GLY A 102 10.39 0.23 -7.62
CA GLY A 102 8.95 0.12 -7.37
C GLY A 102 8.58 0.49 -5.93
N LEU A 103 9.41 0.13 -4.94
CA LEU A 103 9.21 0.54 -3.55
C LEU A 103 9.21 2.06 -3.39
N TYR A 104 10.15 2.76 -4.04
CA TYR A 104 10.22 4.22 -3.97
C TYR A 104 9.03 4.89 -4.66
N LEU A 105 8.59 4.36 -5.79
CA LEU A 105 7.41 4.86 -6.51
C LEU A 105 6.13 4.70 -5.66
N ILE A 106 5.87 3.49 -5.14
CA ILE A 106 4.66 3.24 -4.36
C ILE A 106 4.68 3.97 -3.02
N GLY A 107 5.84 4.06 -2.37
CA GLY A 107 6.00 4.80 -1.13
C GLY A 107 5.69 6.27 -1.31
N ARG A 108 6.24 6.92 -2.35
CA ARG A 108 5.90 8.31 -2.66
C ARG A 108 4.42 8.49 -2.99
N ALA A 109 3.84 7.60 -3.81
CA ALA A 109 2.43 7.68 -4.16
C ALA A 109 1.52 7.52 -2.93
N GLU A 110 1.86 6.61 -2.03
CA GLU A 110 1.14 6.43 -0.76
C GLU A 110 1.22 7.66 0.11
N ASP A 111 2.40 8.25 0.32
CA ASP A 111 2.60 9.46 1.13
C ASP A 111 1.80 10.65 0.58
N LEU A 112 1.82 10.86 -0.74
CA LEU A 112 1.06 11.92 -1.40
C LEU A 112 -0.45 11.75 -1.18
N LEU A 113 -0.99 10.54 -1.37
CA LEU A 113 -2.42 10.31 -1.18
C LEU A 113 -2.82 10.26 0.30
N TYR A 114 -1.91 9.81 1.19
CA TYR A 114 -2.12 9.85 2.63
C TYR A 114 -2.23 11.27 3.17
N ALA A 115 -1.60 12.25 2.51
CA ALA A 115 -1.69 13.67 2.87
C ALA A 115 -3.13 14.21 2.87
N ARG A 116 -4.11 13.46 2.33
CA ARG A 116 -5.55 13.77 2.42
C ARG A 116 -6.05 14.03 3.84
N PHE A 117 -5.39 13.46 4.84
CA PHE A 117 -5.74 13.69 6.24
C PHE A 117 -5.21 15.02 6.79
N SER A 118 -4.33 15.69 6.05
CA SER A 118 -3.68 16.94 6.43
C SER A 118 -4.08 18.13 5.54
N ILE A 119 -4.63 17.87 4.36
CA ILE A 119 -5.02 18.88 3.37
C ILE A 119 -6.54 19.06 3.40
N ALA A 120 -7.02 20.30 3.34
CA ALA A 120 -8.44 20.57 3.19
C ALA A 120 -8.95 20.03 1.83
N ASP A 121 -10.17 19.49 1.82
CA ASP A 121 -10.71 18.78 0.64
C ASP A 121 -10.71 19.62 -0.64
N ASP A 122 -10.99 20.92 -0.53
CA ASP A 122 -10.99 21.88 -1.64
C ASP A 122 -9.59 22.35 -2.06
N GLN A 123 -8.56 21.99 -1.29
CA GLN A 123 -7.15 22.35 -1.52
C GLN A 123 -6.30 21.16 -2.00
N PHE A 124 -6.89 19.97 -2.10
CA PHE A 124 -6.14 18.75 -2.47
C PHE A 124 -5.65 18.85 -3.92
N PRO A 125 -4.31 18.75 -4.17
CA PRO A 125 -3.76 18.93 -5.51
C PRO A 125 -4.14 17.78 -6.46
N GLN A 126 -4.52 18.14 -7.68
CA GLN A 126 -4.75 17.18 -8.76
C GLN A 126 -3.47 16.46 -9.17
N GLU A 127 -2.33 17.12 -9.04
CA GLU A 127 -0.99 16.61 -9.36
C GLU A 127 -0.64 15.34 -8.57
N TYR A 128 -1.21 15.16 -7.39
CA TYR A 128 -1.02 13.95 -6.59
C TYR A 128 -1.68 12.72 -7.25
N PHE A 129 -2.86 12.91 -7.82
CA PHE A 129 -3.53 11.88 -8.58
C PHE A 129 -2.82 11.59 -9.91
N GLU A 130 -2.43 12.63 -10.63
CA GLU A 130 -1.71 12.50 -11.89
C GLU A 130 -0.43 11.71 -11.68
N TYR A 131 0.33 12.01 -10.62
CA TYR A 131 1.51 11.23 -10.26
C TYR A 131 1.18 9.75 -10.02
N ALA A 132 0.12 9.46 -9.25
CA ALA A 132 -0.28 8.08 -8.97
C ALA A 132 -0.74 7.36 -10.24
N GLU A 133 -1.50 8.01 -11.10
CA GLU A 133 -2.00 7.43 -12.34
C GLU A 133 -0.87 7.15 -13.33
N GLU A 134 0.00 8.10 -13.59
CA GLU A 134 1.11 7.95 -14.53
C GLU A 134 2.17 6.96 -14.06
N ASN A 135 2.50 6.95 -12.77
CA ASN A 135 3.61 6.16 -12.27
C ASN A 135 3.21 4.80 -11.72
N ILE A 136 1.98 4.62 -11.27
CA ILE A 136 1.52 3.37 -10.68
C ILE A 136 0.61 2.60 -11.63
N TRP A 137 -0.43 3.25 -12.18
CA TRP A 137 -1.42 2.56 -13.02
C TRP A 137 -0.94 2.30 -14.44
N GLU A 138 -0.15 3.19 -15.03
CA GLU A 138 0.39 3.01 -16.38
C GLU A 138 1.60 2.06 -16.40
N ASN A 139 2.25 1.85 -15.25
CA ASN A 139 3.37 0.94 -15.12
C ASN A 139 2.92 -0.43 -14.61
N VAL A 140 3.18 -1.48 -15.39
CA VAL A 140 2.89 -2.86 -14.98
C VAL A 140 3.98 -3.35 -14.04
N HIS A 141 3.82 -3.08 -12.74
CA HIS A 141 4.67 -3.63 -11.70
C HIS A 141 3.85 -4.47 -10.72
N PRO A 142 4.43 -5.53 -10.12
CA PRO A 142 3.73 -6.32 -9.10
C PRO A 142 3.69 -5.57 -7.76
N TYR A 143 3.04 -4.40 -7.72
CA TYR A 143 2.95 -3.55 -6.52
C TYR A 143 2.32 -4.25 -5.32
N THR A 144 1.58 -5.32 -5.54
CA THR A 144 1.05 -6.19 -4.47
C THR A 144 2.14 -6.84 -3.60
N LEU A 145 3.39 -6.83 -4.05
CA LEU A 145 4.55 -7.27 -3.26
C LEU A 145 4.96 -6.25 -2.19
N TYR A 146 4.49 -5.00 -2.29
CA TYR A 146 4.83 -3.94 -1.35
C TYR A 146 3.78 -3.82 -0.26
N GLY A 147 4.23 -3.73 1.00
CA GLY A 147 3.33 -3.60 2.15
C GLY A 147 2.45 -2.35 2.09
N ASP A 148 2.92 -1.30 1.46
CA ASP A 148 2.25 -0.01 1.37
C ASP A 148 1.17 0.04 0.27
N TYR A 149 1.10 -1.00 -0.58
CA TYR A 149 0.12 -1.06 -1.67
C TYR A 149 -1.34 -1.02 -1.18
N SER A 150 -1.65 -1.69 -0.07
CA SER A 150 -3.01 -1.67 0.48
C SER A 150 -3.42 -0.28 0.97
N SER A 151 -2.53 0.43 1.67
CA SER A 151 -2.76 1.80 2.14
C SER A 151 -2.88 2.78 0.98
N PHE A 152 -2.03 2.62 -0.06
CA PHE A 152 -2.14 3.38 -1.29
C PHE A 152 -3.50 3.19 -1.95
N MET A 153 -3.95 1.93 -2.13
CA MET A 153 -5.24 1.62 -2.74
C MET A 153 -6.41 2.20 -1.95
N GLU A 154 -6.38 2.06 -0.64
CA GLU A 154 -7.40 2.63 0.25
C GLU A 154 -7.48 4.15 0.09
N SER A 155 -6.34 4.83 0.10
CA SER A 155 -6.27 6.28 -0.06
C SER A 155 -6.72 6.73 -1.45
N TYR A 156 -6.29 6.04 -2.50
CA TYR A 156 -6.68 6.34 -3.88
C TYR A 156 -8.19 6.23 -4.07
N LEU A 157 -8.79 5.11 -3.63
CA LEU A 157 -10.22 4.88 -3.77
C LEU A 157 -11.03 5.89 -2.95
N ALA A 158 -10.62 6.19 -1.73
CA ALA A 158 -11.30 7.17 -0.89
C ALA A 158 -11.31 8.58 -1.48
N LEU A 159 -10.27 8.96 -2.24
CA LEU A 159 -10.17 10.25 -2.90
C LEU A 159 -10.92 10.28 -4.24
N LYS A 160 -10.92 9.18 -5.00
CA LYS A 160 -11.67 9.07 -6.27
C LYS A 160 -13.17 9.04 -6.05
N ASP A 161 -13.63 8.54 -4.91
CA ASP A 161 -15.06 8.39 -4.59
C ASP A 161 -15.62 9.58 -3.80
N LYS A 162 -15.02 10.78 -3.94
CA LYS A 162 -15.48 12.00 -3.25
C LYS A 162 -16.96 12.35 -3.56
N ASP A 163 -17.46 11.99 -4.73
CA ASP A 163 -18.84 12.21 -5.17
C ASP A 163 -19.72 10.97 -4.97
N GLY A 164 -19.16 9.85 -4.55
CA GLY A 164 -19.86 8.60 -4.25
C GLY A 164 -20.19 8.47 -2.77
N PRO A 165 -21.05 7.53 -2.39
CA PRO A 165 -21.22 7.19 -0.99
C PRO A 165 -19.88 6.70 -0.45
N ASN A 166 -19.41 7.27 0.67
CA ASN A 166 -18.12 7.01 1.35
C ASN A 166 -17.88 5.53 1.77
N ASN A 167 -18.30 4.61 0.95
CA ASN A 167 -18.08 3.18 1.03
C ASN A 167 -17.80 2.70 -0.37
N VAL A 168 -16.53 2.37 -0.65
CA VAL A 168 -16.28 1.36 -1.66
C VAL A 168 -17.15 0.19 -1.23
N ASN A 169 -18.25 -0.01 -1.95
CA ASN A 169 -19.04 -1.20 -1.74
C ASN A 169 -18.16 -2.36 -2.16
N THR A 170 -17.47 -2.95 -1.18
CA THR A 170 -16.55 -4.08 -1.39
C THR A 170 -17.25 -5.18 -2.19
N ILE A 171 -18.56 -5.29 -2.02
CA ILE A 171 -19.42 -6.24 -2.73
C ILE A 171 -19.56 -5.84 -4.18
N ALA A 172 -19.87 -4.58 -4.49
CA ALA A 172 -19.93 -4.12 -5.87
C ALA A 172 -18.57 -4.24 -6.58
N ALA A 173 -17.46 -4.12 -5.85
CA ALA A 173 -16.13 -4.38 -6.40
C ALA A 173 -15.91 -5.87 -6.68
N ILE A 174 -16.33 -6.77 -5.79
CA ILE A 174 -16.29 -8.22 -5.95
C ILE A 174 -17.15 -8.63 -7.16
N ASP A 175 -18.37 -8.14 -7.24
CA ASP A 175 -19.29 -8.40 -8.37
C ASP A 175 -18.69 -7.93 -9.70
N SER A 176 -18.14 -6.73 -9.74
CA SER A 176 -17.48 -6.19 -10.94
C SER A 176 -16.26 -7.02 -11.37
N LEU A 177 -15.48 -7.55 -10.41
CA LEU A 177 -14.34 -8.42 -10.69
C LEU A 177 -14.81 -9.79 -11.20
N ALA A 178 -15.90 -10.33 -10.65
CA ALA A 178 -16.51 -11.58 -11.09
C ALA A 178 -17.11 -11.44 -12.50
N GLU A 179 -17.85 -10.36 -12.77
CA GLU A 179 -18.40 -10.06 -14.10
C GLU A 179 -17.32 -9.92 -15.18
N ARG A 180 -16.16 -9.36 -14.83
CA ARG A 180 -15.00 -9.24 -15.73
C ARG A 180 -14.20 -10.54 -15.85
N GLY A 181 -14.57 -11.59 -15.13
CA GLY A 181 -13.86 -12.87 -15.12
C GLY A 181 -12.48 -12.81 -14.43
N ALA A 182 -12.21 -11.75 -13.66
CA ALA A 182 -10.95 -11.59 -12.91
C ALA A 182 -10.91 -12.50 -11.67
N ILE A 183 -12.07 -12.84 -11.12
CA ILE A 183 -12.26 -13.82 -10.05
C ILE A 183 -13.42 -14.76 -10.41
N SER A 184 -13.39 -15.99 -9.89
CA SER A 184 -14.50 -16.94 -9.96
C SER A 184 -14.99 -17.18 -8.55
N LEU A 185 -16.25 -16.87 -8.29
CA LEU A 185 -16.90 -17.12 -7.01
C LEU A 185 -17.69 -18.44 -7.09
N THR A 186 -17.61 -19.22 -6.05
CA THR A 186 -18.49 -20.37 -5.84
C THR A 186 -19.88 -19.91 -5.41
N GLU A 187 -20.88 -20.76 -5.56
CA GLU A 187 -22.26 -20.46 -5.13
C GLU A 187 -22.36 -20.19 -3.62
N GLU A 188 -21.49 -20.81 -2.83
CA GLU A 188 -21.37 -20.62 -1.40
C GLU A 188 -20.80 -19.23 -1.03
N GLU A 189 -19.79 -18.76 -1.78
CA GLU A 189 -19.19 -17.43 -1.64
C GLU A 189 -20.16 -16.32 -2.06
N ILE A 190 -20.89 -16.49 -3.17
CA ILE A 190 -21.94 -15.56 -3.61
C ILE A 190 -23.01 -15.42 -2.52
N ASN A 191 -23.50 -16.53 -1.99
CA ASN A 191 -24.48 -16.50 -0.90
C ASN A 191 -23.93 -15.85 0.40
N ALA A 192 -22.64 -16.01 0.68
CA ALA A 192 -22.00 -15.37 1.83
C ALA A 192 -21.93 -13.85 1.67
N VAL A 193 -21.59 -13.38 0.46
CA VAL A 193 -21.55 -11.95 0.09
C VAL A 193 -22.95 -11.34 0.22
N ASP A 194 -23.96 -11.95 -0.36
CA ASP A 194 -25.38 -11.50 -0.31
C ASP A 194 -25.92 -11.43 1.14
N ASN A 195 -25.56 -12.42 1.96
CA ASN A 195 -25.98 -12.42 3.37
C ASN A 195 -25.28 -11.33 4.18
N PHE A 196 -23.98 -11.11 3.92
CA PHE A 196 -23.21 -10.03 4.56
C PHE A 196 -23.84 -8.67 4.24
N GLU A 197 -24.20 -8.42 2.99
CA GLU A 197 -24.87 -7.16 2.58
C GLU A 197 -26.16 -6.90 3.35
N LYS A 198 -27.00 -7.92 3.45
CA LYS A 198 -28.27 -7.83 4.17
C LYS A 198 -28.09 -7.53 5.65
N GLU A 199 -27.15 -8.20 6.32
CA GLU A 199 -26.86 -7.98 7.74
C GLU A 199 -26.17 -6.62 7.97
N TYR A 200 -25.22 -6.25 7.11
CA TYR A 200 -24.54 -4.96 7.19
C TYR A 200 -25.51 -3.78 7.00
N ALA A 201 -26.42 -3.88 6.04
CA ALA A 201 -27.45 -2.87 5.82
C ALA A 201 -28.36 -2.70 7.04
N LYS A 202 -28.74 -3.80 7.71
CA LYS A 202 -29.54 -3.74 8.96
C LYS A 202 -28.78 -3.04 10.10
N VAL A 203 -27.50 -3.40 10.30
CA VAL A 203 -26.66 -2.80 11.34
C VAL A 203 -26.47 -1.30 11.06
N ARG A 204 -26.17 -0.94 9.83
CA ARG A 204 -25.98 0.46 9.42
C ARG A 204 -27.26 1.30 9.59
N PHE A 205 -28.39 0.73 9.22
CA PHE A 205 -29.69 1.39 9.45
C PHE A 205 -29.95 1.61 10.95
N ALA A 206 -29.63 0.61 11.79
CA ALA A 206 -29.76 0.73 13.23
C ALA A 206 -28.82 1.77 13.83
N ILE A 207 -27.55 1.85 13.37
CA ILE A 207 -26.59 2.88 13.79
C ILE A 207 -27.08 4.28 13.42
N ASN A 208 -27.62 4.47 12.21
CA ASN A 208 -28.13 5.75 11.75
C ASN A 208 -29.42 6.18 12.49
N ALA A 209 -30.21 5.21 12.94
CA ALA A 209 -31.43 5.43 13.74
C ALA A 209 -31.15 5.66 15.23
N ALA A 210 -29.94 5.30 15.71
CA ALA A 210 -29.56 5.46 17.11
C ALA A 210 -29.47 6.94 17.51
N LYS A 211 -30.17 7.29 18.60
CA LYS A 211 -30.29 8.68 19.07
C LYS A 211 -29.19 9.10 20.04
N THR A 212 -28.46 8.14 20.62
CA THR A 212 -27.43 8.40 21.62
C THR A 212 -26.09 7.83 21.20
N SER A 213 -25.00 8.44 21.71
CA SER A 213 -23.63 7.95 21.48
C SER A 213 -23.40 6.54 22.02
N ASP A 214 -24.05 6.19 23.14
CA ASP A 214 -23.90 4.88 23.78
C ASP A 214 -24.64 3.78 23.00
N GLU A 215 -25.79 4.10 22.41
CA GLU A 215 -26.51 3.19 21.49
C GLU A 215 -25.67 2.93 20.22
N LYS A 216 -25.01 3.96 19.64
CA LYS A 216 -24.12 3.80 18.51
C LYS A 216 -22.95 2.86 18.83
N LYS A 217 -22.24 3.11 19.94
CA LYS A 217 -21.11 2.26 20.38
C LYS A 217 -21.51 0.82 20.68
N ALA A 218 -22.74 0.57 21.12
CA ALA A 218 -23.22 -0.79 21.36
C ALA A 218 -23.50 -1.55 20.06
N LEU A 219 -23.91 -0.84 19.00
CA LEU A 219 -24.16 -1.42 17.67
C LEU A 219 -22.88 -1.64 16.87
N GLU A 220 -21.88 -0.76 17.02
CA GLU A 220 -20.56 -0.88 16.37
C GLU A 220 -19.73 -2.07 16.88
N LYS A 221 -20.09 -2.66 18.03
CA LYS A 221 -19.44 -3.84 18.62
C LYS A 221 -20.04 -5.17 18.19
N ARG A 222 -21.10 -5.17 17.39
CA ARG A 222 -21.74 -6.38 16.83
C ARG A 222 -21.25 -6.67 15.44
#